data_b8220db9552ea8aa6612f747d073ae02
#
_entry.id   b8220db9552ea8aa6612f747d073ae02
#
_cell.length_a   1.000
_cell.length_b   1.000
_cell.length_c   1.000
_cell.angle_alpha   90.00
_cell.angle_beta   90.00
_cell.angle_gamma   90.00
#
_symmetry.space_group_name_H-M   'P 1'
#
loop_
_entity.id
_entity.type
_entity.pdbx_description
1 polymer ?
#
loop_
_entity_poly.entity_id
_entity_poly.type
_entity_poly.pdbx_seq_one_letter_code
_entity_poly.pdbx_strand_id
1 'polypeptide(L)'
;MIESANGNVNSTGRDEMVVLVHGFGAKRLWMRILERRLKGYGYATHNWSYVSLIGSLEGHARRLRTVLDELVPNQEVVHLVGHSMGAIIVRLALSYGPFSSLGHVVLIAPPNHGSPVARILGPLVWPICPAASELSSHPDSYVNQIDELFDVQVGVIGAQFDLTVPVASTMPNSQTDHVCVAATHNSLLFQGTVACHVDAFLSTGRFRFDK
;
A
#
# COMPACT_ATOMS: atom_id res chain seq x y z
N MET A 1 41.41 -22.61 30.76
CA MET A 1 39.99 -22.39 30.54
C MET A 1 39.83 -20.92 30.16
N ILE A 2 39.64 -20.66 28.89
CA ILE A 2 39.37 -19.31 28.37
C ILE A 2 37.97 -19.38 27.77
N GLU A 3 37.02 -18.82 28.49
CA GLU A 3 35.64 -18.63 27.99
C GLU A 3 35.67 -17.60 26.85
N SER A 4 35.33 -18.06 25.65
CA SER A 4 35.09 -17.19 24.52
C SER A 4 33.71 -16.55 24.69
N ALA A 5 33.67 -15.28 25.07
CA ALA A 5 32.52 -14.45 25.02
C ALA A 5 32.12 -14.23 23.53
N ASN A 6 31.20 -15.03 23.04
CA ASN A 6 30.49 -14.73 21.80
C ASN A 6 29.61 -13.49 22.02
N GLY A 7 30.13 -12.35 21.61
CA GLY A 7 29.37 -11.10 21.54
C GLY A 7 28.22 -11.27 20.59
N ASN A 8 27.02 -11.35 21.15
CA ASN A 8 25.76 -11.31 20.44
C ASN A 8 25.67 -9.93 19.75
N VAL A 9 25.86 -9.91 18.45
CA VAL A 9 25.61 -8.71 17.61
C VAL A 9 24.14 -8.42 17.71
N ASN A 10 23.77 -7.38 18.45
CA ASN A 10 22.43 -6.86 18.52
C ASN A 10 21.91 -6.61 17.10
N SER A 11 21.08 -7.50 16.58
CA SER A 11 20.22 -7.22 15.45
C SER A 11 19.15 -6.22 15.91
N THR A 12 19.36 -4.94 15.64
CA THR A 12 18.35 -3.87 15.85
C THR A 12 17.22 -3.95 14.80
N GLY A 13 16.98 -5.10 14.21
CA GLY A 13 15.91 -5.34 13.26
C GLY A 13 14.62 -5.72 13.97
N ARG A 14 13.50 -5.20 13.51
CA ARG A 14 12.16 -5.69 13.86
C ARG A 14 11.94 -7.02 13.13
N ASP A 15 11.33 -8.00 13.79
CA ASP A 15 10.90 -9.26 13.14
C ASP A 15 9.60 -9.05 12.35
N GLU A 16 9.51 -7.90 11.68
CA GLU A 16 8.34 -7.43 10.94
C GLU A 16 8.73 -7.15 9.48
N MET A 17 7.91 -7.62 8.56
CA MET A 17 8.09 -7.38 7.13
C MET A 17 7.06 -6.39 6.58
N VAL A 18 7.49 -5.52 5.67
CA VAL A 18 6.60 -4.63 4.91
C VAL A 18 6.60 -5.03 3.44
N VAL A 19 5.44 -5.43 2.92
CA VAL A 19 5.23 -5.65 1.48
C VAL A 19 4.77 -4.34 0.85
N LEU A 20 5.51 -3.88 -0.16
CA LEU A 20 5.27 -2.62 -0.87
C LEU A 20 4.68 -2.90 -2.26
N VAL A 21 3.57 -2.23 -2.60
CA VAL A 21 2.84 -2.42 -3.86
C VAL A 21 2.71 -1.09 -4.60
N HIS A 22 3.35 -0.96 -5.76
CA HIS A 22 3.37 0.28 -6.54
C HIS A 22 2.07 0.50 -7.35
N GLY A 23 1.86 1.74 -7.85
CA GLY A 23 0.69 2.14 -8.62
C GLY A 23 0.80 1.86 -10.13
N PHE A 24 -0.21 2.36 -10.86
CA PHE A 24 -0.33 2.29 -12.33
C PHE A 24 0.83 3.02 -13.02
N GLY A 25 1.36 2.43 -14.09
CA GLY A 25 2.48 3.01 -14.87
C GLY A 25 3.79 3.10 -14.11
N ALA A 26 3.80 2.81 -12.81
CA ALA A 26 4.99 2.81 -11.98
C ALA A 26 5.73 1.46 -12.08
N LYS A 27 6.96 1.48 -11.62
CA LYS A 27 7.78 0.29 -11.37
C LYS A 27 8.16 0.27 -9.89
N ARG A 28 8.59 -0.88 -9.37
CA ARG A 28 9.10 -1.00 -8.00
C ARG A 28 10.14 0.09 -7.65
N LEU A 29 10.80 0.68 -8.66
CA LEU A 29 11.77 1.76 -8.48
C LEU A 29 11.17 2.98 -7.77
N TRP A 30 9.90 3.31 -8.02
CA TRP A 30 9.21 4.43 -7.39
C TRP A 30 9.03 4.24 -5.89
N MET A 31 8.87 2.99 -5.44
CA MET A 31 8.75 2.66 -4.01
C MET A 31 10.11 2.59 -3.28
N ARG A 32 11.26 2.62 -4.02
CA ARG A 32 12.60 2.40 -3.42
C ARG A 32 13.00 3.42 -2.37
N ILE A 33 12.54 4.66 -2.49
CA ILE A 33 12.88 5.71 -1.51
C ILE A 33 12.14 5.43 -0.20
N LEU A 34 10.83 5.14 -0.28
CA LEU A 34 10.05 4.71 0.87
C LEU A 34 10.61 3.40 1.47
N GLU A 35 10.87 2.40 0.62
CA GLU A 35 11.51 1.13 1.01
C GLU A 35 12.79 1.35 1.82
N ARG A 36 13.71 2.20 1.31
CA ARG A 36 14.98 2.49 2.00
C ARG A 36 14.76 3.11 3.37
N ARG A 37 13.78 4.00 3.50
CA ARG A 37 13.44 4.63 4.78
C ARG A 37 12.86 3.62 5.78
N LEU A 38 11.96 2.73 5.31
CA LEU A 38 11.40 1.67 6.15
C LEU A 38 12.47 0.69 6.62
N LYS A 39 13.43 0.34 5.74
CA LYS A 39 14.63 -0.41 6.16
C LYS A 39 15.43 0.34 7.22
N GLY A 40 15.53 1.65 7.11
CA GLY A 40 16.17 2.50 8.12
C GLY A 40 15.44 2.51 9.47
N TYR A 41 14.14 2.22 9.49
CA TYR A 41 13.35 2.03 10.71
C TYR A 41 13.38 0.59 11.24
N GLY A 42 14.13 -0.31 10.59
CA GLY A 42 14.35 -1.68 11.04
C GLY A 42 13.43 -2.73 10.42
N TYR A 43 12.55 -2.37 9.50
CA TYR A 43 11.68 -3.35 8.82
C TYR A 43 12.44 -4.18 7.77
N ALA A 44 12.16 -5.48 7.70
CA ALA A 44 12.38 -6.23 6.48
C ALA A 44 11.39 -5.75 5.40
N THR A 45 11.77 -5.77 4.13
CA THR A 45 10.89 -5.28 3.07
C THR A 45 10.86 -6.19 1.86
N HIS A 46 9.67 -6.40 1.31
CA HIS A 46 9.44 -7.02 0.01
C HIS A 46 8.79 -6.03 -0.94
N ASN A 47 9.56 -5.45 -1.85
CA ASN A 47 9.06 -4.50 -2.85
C ASN A 47 8.57 -5.28 -4.08
N TRP A 48 7.27 -5.62 -4.08
CA TRP A 48 6.66 -6.44 -5.10
C TRP A 48 6.66 -5.75 -6.46
N SER A 49 7.07 -6.47 -7.49
CA SER A 49 7.14 -5.98 -8.87
C SER A 49 6.15 -6.72 -9.75
N TYR A 50 5.32 -5.97 -10.46
CA TYR A 50 4.38 -6.49 -11.43
C TYR A 50 4.24 -5.55 -12.64
N VAL A 51 3.67 -6.05 -13.75
CA VAL A 51 3.45 -5.24 -14.95
C VAL A 51 2.11 -4.52 -14.82
N SER A 52 2.13 -3.30 -14.29
CA SER A 52 0.94 -2.51 -13.95
C SER A 52 0.16 -1.94 -15.14
N LEU A 53 0.69 -2.06 -16.35
CA LEU A 53 0.05 -1.57 -17.59
C LEU A 53 -0.76 -2.64 -18.33
N ILE A 54 -0.82 -3.87 -17.83
CA ILE A 54 -1.49 -4.99 -18.48
C ILE A 54 -2.31 -5.76 -17.46
N GLY A 55 -3.58 -6.05 -17.79
CA GLY A 55 -4.45 -6.88 -16.97
C GLY A 55 -5.42 -6.10 -16.07
N SER A 56 -6.20 -6.84 -15.28
CA SER A 56 -7.23 -6.34 -14.39
C SER A 56 -6.74 -6.19 -12.94
N LEU A 57 -7.45 -5.40 -12.14
CA LEU A 57 -7.19 -5.27 -10.69
C LEU A 57 -7.27 -6.63 -10.00
N GLU A 58 -8.30 -7.41 -10.32
CA GLU A 58 -8.46 -8.75 -9.74
C GLU A 58 -7.31 -9.69 -10.12
N GLY A 59 -6.86 -9.67 -11.38
CA GLY A 59 -5.72 -10.47 -11.83
C GLY A 59 -4.42 -10.11 -11.08
N HIS A 60 -4.20 -8.83 -10.79
CA HIS A 60 -3.07 -8.39 -9.97
C HIS A 60 -3.24 -8.79 -8.50
N ALA A 61 -4.45 -8.65 -7.94
CA ALA A 61 -4.73 -9.01 -6.55
C ALA A 61 -4.51 -10.52 -6.29
N ARG A 62 -4.94 -11.39 -7.20
CA ARG A 62 -4.69 -12.84 -7.11
C ARG A 62 -3.19 -13.17 -7.12
N ARG A 63 -2.39 -12.49 -7.97
CA ARG A 63 -0.92 -12.67 -7.98
C ARG A 63 -0.28 -12.16 -6.69
N LEU A 64 -0.73 -11.00 -6.18
CA LEU A 64 -0.26 -10.51 -4.88
C LEU A 64 -0.60 -11.50 -3.78
N ARG A 65 -1.83 -12.03 -3.78
CA ARG A 65 -2.26 -13.05 -2.81
C ARG A 65 -1.35 -14.28 -2.83
N THR A 66 -1.01 -14.81 -3.99
CA THR A 66 -0.05 -15.93 -4.09
C THR A 66 1.29 -15.60 -3.45
N VAL A 67 1.81 -14.40 -3.70
CA VAL A 67 3.08 -13.95 -3.09
C VAL A 67 2.95 -13.83 -1.56
N LEU A 68 1.82 -13.32 -1.07
CA LEU A 68 1.58 -13.22 0.37
C LEU A 68 1.44 -14.60 1.02
N ASP A 69 0.75 -15.54 0.37
CA ASP A 69 0.61 -16.92 0.86
C ASP A 69 1.97 -17.65 0.99
N GLU A 70 2.95 -17.27 0.16
CA GLU A 70 4.33 -17.78 0.23
C GLU A 70 5.18 -17.07 1.31
N LEU A 71 5.00 -15.77 1.49
CA LEU A 71 5.80 -14.96 2.41
C LEU A 71 5.36 -15.07 3.87
N VAL A 72 4.04 -15.01 4.11
CA VAL A 72 3.44 -14.91 5.45
C VAL A 72 3.82 -16.05 6.39
N PRO A 73 3.85 -17.33 5.95
CA PRO A 73 4.20 -18.44 6.86
C PRO A 73 5.59 -18.35 7.48
N ASN A 74 6.48 -17.54 6.90
CA ASN A 74 7.87 -17.40 7.32
C ASN A 74 8.12 -16.09 8.11
N GLN A 75 7.06 -15.34 8.44
CA GLN A 75 7.16 -14.04 9.11
C GLN A 75 6.23 -14.00 10.32
N GLU A 76 6.66 -13.34 11.41
CA GLU A 76 5.82 -13.12 12.58
C GLU A 76 4.73 -12.09 12.29
N VAL A 77 5.09 -10.99 11.64
CA VAL A 77 4.17 -9.91 11.26
C VAL A 77 4.48 -9.43 9.84
N VAL A 78 3.45 -9.34 9.01
CA VAL A 78 3.52 -8.80 7.65
C VAL A 78 2.59 -7.60 7.53
N HIS A 79 3.17 -6.43 7.30
CA HIS A 79 2.45 -5.21 6.98
C HIS A 79 2.33 -5.01 5.47
N LEU A 80 1.29 -4.31 5.04
CA LEU A 80 1.08 -4.01 3.62
C LEU A 80 1.07 -2.50 3.41
N VAL A 81 1.81 -2.03 2.40
CA VAL A 81 1.81 -0.62 1.99
C VAL A 81 1.55 -0.54 0.49
N GLY A 82 0.39 -0.02 0.11
CA GLY A 82 0.00 0.15 -1.28
C GLY A 82 -0.04 1.62 -1.69
N HIS A 83 0.42 1.94 -2.90
CA HIS A 83 0.30 3.28 -3.47
C HIS A 83 -0.64 3.29 -4.68
N SER A 84 -1.60 4.23 -4.71
CA SER A 84 -2.50 4.43 -5.85
C SER A 84 -3.23 3.13 -6.24
N MET A 85 -3.17 2.66 -7.48
CA MET A 85 -3.70 1.36 -7.91
C MET A 85 -3.19 0.21 -7.03
N GLY A 86 -1.94 0.25 -6.57
CA GLY A 86 -1.38 -0.75 -5.66
C GLY A 86 -2.13 -0.85 -4.33
N ALA A 87 -2.71 0.25 -3.85
CA ALA A 87 -3.55 0.26 -2.67
C ALA A 87 -4.87 -0.51 -2.89
N ILE A 88 -5.47 -0.38 -4.06
CA ILE A 88 -6.67 -1.13 -4.43
C ILE A 88 -6.37 -2.63 -4.60
N ILE A 89 -5.21 -2.95 -5.20
CA ILE A 89 -4.74 -4.34 -5.31
C ILE A 89 -4.55 -4.98 -3.92
N VAL A 90 -4.01 -4.23 -2.95
CA VAL A 90 -3.89 -4.68 -1.55
C VAL A 90 -5.26 -4.96 -0.94
N ARG A 91 -6.23 -4.04 -1.09
CA ARG A 91 -7.61 -4.25 -0.61
C ARG A 91 -8.22 -5.53 -1.18
N LEU A 92 -8.13 -5.71 -2.49
CA LEU A 92 -8.65 -6.90 -3.17
C LEU A 92 -7.92 -8.19 -2.73
N ALA A 93 -6.60 -8.16 -2.56
CA ALA A 93 -5.87 -9.33 -2.10
C ALA A 93 -6.28 -9.77 -0.68
N LEU A 94 -6.64 -8.81 0.18
CA LEU A 94 -7.13 -9.07 1.53
C LEU A 94 -8.58 -9.55 1.56
N SER A 95 -9.42 -9.21 0.57
CA SER A 95 -10.80 -9.71 0.48
C SER A 95 -10.89 -11.22 0.23
N TYR A 96 -9.81 -11.85 -0.22
CA TYR A 96 -9.74 -13.33 -0.38
C TYR A 96 -9.55 -14.08 0.94
N GLY A 97 -9.53 -13.40 2.06
CA GLY A 97 -9.45 -13.95 3.40
C GLY A 97 -8.26 -13.44 4.22
N PRO A 98 -8.32 -13.55 5.54
CA PRO A 98 -7.29 -13.06 6.43
C PRO A 98 -6.00 -13.89 6.34
N PHE A 99 -4.91 -13.28 6.80
CA PHE A 99 -3.64 -13.96 7.09
C PHE A 99 -3.42 -13.98 8.59
N SER A 100 -2.90 -15.08 9.11
CA SER A 100 -2.61 -15.20 10.56
C SER A 100 -1.59 -14.19 11.06
N SER A 101 -0.64 -13.78 10.21
CA SER A 101 0.43 -12.83 10.54
C SER A 101 0.20 -11.43 9.97
N LEU A 102 -1.03 -11.09 9.57
CA LEU A 102 -1.32 -9.76 9.04
C LEU A 102 -1.22 -8.71 10.15
N GLY A 103 -0.32 -7.76 9.96
CA GLY A 103 -0.20 -6.56 10.78
C GLY A 103 -1.07 -5.42 10.25
N HIS A 104 -0.52 -4.22 10.22
CA HIS A 104 -1.24 -3.02 9.77
C HIS A 104 -1.13 -2.82 8.25
N VAL A 105 -2.11 -2.10 7.70
CA VAL A 105 -2.16 -1.75 6.27
C VAL A 105 -2.13 -0.23 6.11
N VAL A 106 -1.27 0.28 5.22
CA VAL A 106 -1.24 1.70 4.86
C VAL A 106 -1.50 1.86 3.37
N LEU A 107 -2.50 2.66 3.05
CA LEU A 107 -2.90 2.98 1.68
C LEU A 107 -2.50 4.43 1.37
N ILE A 108 -1.59 4.63 0.43
CA ILE A 108 -1.08 5.94 0.02
C ILE A 108 -1.79 6.36 -1.26
N ALA A 109 -2.52 7.48 -1.20
CA ALA A 109 -3.35 8.01 -2.28
C ALA A 109 -4.24 6.96 -2.96
N PRO A 110 -5.00 6.14 -2.19
CA PRO A 110 -5.85 5.09 -2.76
C PRO A 110 -7.02 5.73 -3.51
N PRO A 111 -7.32 5.35 -4.77
CA PRO A 111 -8.54 5.74 -5.44
C PRO A 111 -9.74 4.90 -4.95
N ASN A 112 -10.09 5.00 -3.66
CA ASN A 112 -11.15 4.21 -3.03
C ASN A 112 -12.52 4.44 -3.69
N HIS A 113 -12.77 5.68 -4.17
CA HIS A 113 -13.96 6.05 -4.95
C HIS A 113 -13.61 6.37 -6.41
N GLY A 114 -12.52 5.77 -6.92
CA GLY A 114 -12.04 5.91 -8.27
C GLY A 114 -11.26 7.20 -8.54
N SER A 115 -10.85 7.35 -9.79
CA SER A 115 -10.06 8.47 -10.30
C SER A 115 -10.76 9.14 -11.47
N PRO A 116 -10.93 10.49 -11.46
CA PRO A 116 -11.41 11.23 -12.63
C PRO A 116 -10.53 11.03 -13.87
N VAL A 117 -9.22 10.92 -13.68
CA VAL A 117 -8.26 10.65 -14.77
C VAL A 117 -8.51 9.26 -15.37
N ALA A 118 -8.73 8.26 -14.52
CA ALA A 118 -9.05 6.90 -14.95
C ALA A 118 -10.42 6.84 -15.68
N ARG A 119 -11.37 7.67 -15.29
CA ARG A 119 -12.67 7.80 -15.99
C ARG A 119 -12.52 8.27 -17.44
N ILE A 120 -11.59 9.19 -17.69
CA ILE A 120 -11.36 9.77 -19.03
C ILE A 120 -10.47 8.85 -19.86
N LEU A 121 -9.38 8.35 -19.32
CA LEU A 121 -8.35 7.63 -20.07
C LEU A 121 -8.57 6.11 -20.08
N GLY A 122 -9.26 5.57 -19.08
CA GLY A 122 -9.47 4.12 -18.94
C GLY A 122 -10.08 3.46 -20.18
N PRO A 123 -11.17 4.01 -20.75
CA PRO A 123 -11.79 3.43 -21.96
C PRO A 123 -10.84 3.31 -23.16
N LEU A 124 -9.86 4.21 -23.27
CA LEU A 124 -8.89 4.20 -24.39
C LEU A 124 -7.88 3.05 -24.29
N VAL A 125 -7.57 2.61 -23.08
CA VAL A 125 -6.56 1.58 -22.83
C VAL A 125 -7.16 0.24 -22.38
N TRP A 126 -8.49 0.18 -22.23
CA TRP A 126 -9.22 -0.96 -21.71
C TRP A 126 -8.86 -2.32 -22.35
N PRO A 127 -8.66 -2.44 -23.66
CA PRO A 127 -8.35 -3.74 -24.28
C PRO A 127 -7.04 -4.37 -23.79
N ILE A 128 -6.10 -3.53 -23.32
CA ILE A 128 -4.77 -3.97 -22.85
C ILE A 128 -4.72 -3.92 -21.32
N CYS A 129 -5.31 -2.88 -20.74
CA CYS A 129 -5.28 -2.63 -19.30
C CYS A 129 -6.69 -2.36 -18.75
N PRO A 130 -7.51 -3.39 -18.52
CA PRO A 130 -8.82 -3.23 -17.87
C PRO A 130 -8.74 -2.49 -16.53
N ALA A 131 -7.67 -2.70 -15.76
CA ALA A 131 -7.46 -2.05 -14.46
C ALA A 131 -7.59 -0.51 -14.53
N ALA A 132 -7.20 0.11 -15.66
CA ALA A 132 -7.35 1.56 -15.83
C ALA A 132 -8.82 2.00 -15.86
N SER A 133 -9.71 1.23 -16.49
CA SER A 133 -11.15 1.50 -16.49
C SER A 133 -11.81 1.10 -15.18
N GLU A 134 -11.35 0.02 -14.55
CA GLU A 134 -11.85 -0.47 -13.27
C GLU A 134 -11.63 0.53 -12.14
N LEU A 135 -10.63 1.42 -12.26
CA LEU A 135 -10.33 2.53 -11.35
C LEU A 135 -11.11 3.82 -11.66
N SER A 136 -12.08 3.79 -12.56
CA SER A 136 -12.89 4.97 -12.92
C SER A 136 -13.67 5.51 -11.71
N SER A 137 -13.85 6.83 -11.64
CA SER A 137 -14.75 7.47 -10.67
C SER A 137 -16.24 7.36 -11.04
N HIS A 138 -16.62 6.55 -12.04
CA HIS A 138 -18.01 6.27 -12.31
C HIS A 138 -18.61 5.44 -11.15
N PRO A 139 -19.85 5.73 -10.67
CA PRO A 139 -20.44 5.00 -9.54
C PRO A 139 -20.47 3.48 -9.73
N ASP A 140 -20.73 3.01 -10.94
CA ASP A 140 -20.80 1.58 -11.26
C ASP A 140 -19.44 0.95 -11.61
N SER A 141 -18.34 1.67 -11.41
CA SER A 141 -17.00 1.12 -11.67
C SER A 141 -16.63 0.05 -10.64
N TYR A 142 -15.77 -0.87 -11.05
CA TYR A 142 -15.38 -2.00 -10.22
C TYR A 142 -14.81 -1.58 -8.84
N VAL A 143 -14.03 -0.51 -8.80
CA VAL A 143 -13.44 -0.02 -7.54
C VAL A 143 -14.48 0.39 -6.50
N ASN A 144 -15.64 0.91 -6.95
CA ASN A 144 -16.74 1.30 -6.08
C ASN A 144 -17.61 0.12 -5.59
N GLN A 145 -17.37 -1.09 -6.12
CA GLN A 145 -18.05 -2.33 -5.74
C GLN A 145 -17.17 -3.22 -4.83
N ILE A 146 -15.93 -2.78 -4.54
CA ILE A 146 -15.01 -3.53 -3.66
C ILE A 146 -15.46 -3.35 -2.22
N ASP A 147 -15.70 -4.46 -1.54
CA ASP A 147 -16.04 -4.48 -0.13
C ASP A 147 -14.97 -3.82 0.75
N GLU A 148 -15.40 -3.29 1.88
CA GLU A 148 -14.51 -2.72 2.88
C GLU A 148 -13.76 -3.81 3.64
N LEU A 149 -12.59 -3.46 4.14
CA LEU A 149 -11.79 -4.33 5.00
C LEU A 149 -12.21 -4.11 6.45
N PHE A 150 -13.07 -5.00 6.99
CA PHE A 150 -13.67 -4.82 8.32
C PHE A 150 -12.77 -5.24 9.49
N ASP A 151 -11.88 -6.21 9.29
CA ASP A 151 -11.10 -6.82 10.38
C ASP A 151 -9.61 -6.41 10.38
N VAL A 152 -9.25 -5.35 9.65
CA VAL A 152 -7.87 -4.90 9.50
C VAL A 152 -7.75 -3.43 9.85
N GLN A 153 -6.75 -3.07 10.65
CA GLN A 153 -6.43 -1.66 10.88
C GLN A 153 -5.78 -1.06 9.63
N VAL A 154 -6.48 -0.11 9.02
CA VAL A 154 -6.07 0.55 7.78
C VAL A 154 -5.81 2.02 8.05
N GLY A 155 -4.64 2.53 7.66
CA GLY A 155 -4.33 3.95 7.60
C GLY A 155 -4.34 4.45 6.15
N VAL A 156 -4.88 5.64 5.93
CA VAL A 156 -4.92 6.26 4.61
C VAL A 156 -4.14 7.57 4.61
N ILE A 157 -3.23 7.73 3.64
CA ILE A 157 -2.48 8.96 3.42
C ILE A 157 -2.93 9.58 2.09
N GLY A 158 -3.58 10.75 2.16
CA GLY A 158 -3.98 11.54 1.00
C GLY A 158 -2.95 12.63 0.66
N ALA A 159 -2.98 13.13 -0.59
CA ALA A 159 -2.19 14.29 -1.01
C ALA A 159 -3.09 15.50 -1.26
N GLN A 160 -2.75 16.65 -0.68
CA GLN A 160 -3.57 17.87 -0.79
C GLN A 160 -3.66 18.42 -2.23
N PHE A 161 -2.61 18.22 -3.03
CA PHE A 161 -2.51 18.72 -4.40
C PHE A 161 -2.56 17.60 -5.44
N ASP A 162 -3.37 16.56 -5.16
CA ASP A 162 -3.50 15.40 -6.02
C ASP A 162 -4.55 15.65 -7.12
N LEU A 163 -4.08 15.77 -8.36
CA LEU A 163 -4.93 15.93 -9.54
C LEU A 163 -5.38 14.58 -10.13
N THR A 164 -4.78 13.46 -9.67
CA THR A 164 -5.09 12.11 -10.15
C THR A 164 -6.16 11.44 -9.29
N VAL A 165 -6.00 11.55 -7.96
CA VAL A 165 -6.91 10.99 -6.96
C VAL A 165 -7.23 12.07 -5.94
N PRO A 166 -8.34 12.80 -6.08
CA PRO A 166 -8.75 13.84 -5.13
C PRO A 166 -8.86 13.27 -3.70
N VAL A 167 -8.57 14.11 -2.69
CA VAL A 167 -8.64 13.70 -1.27
C VAL A 167 -9.97 13.02 -0.93
N ALA A 168 -11.09 13.56 -1.43
CA ALA A 168 -12.40 12.95 -1.22
C ALA A 168 -12.49 11.52 -1.75
N SER A 169 -11.74 11.19 -2.81
CA SER A 169 -11.69 9.84 -3.38
C SER A 169 -10.82 8.87 -2.57
N THR A 170 -9.96 9.38 -1.69
CA THR A 170 -9.12 8.56 -0.80
C THR A 170 -9.84 8.14 0.48
N MET A 171 -10.91 8.86 0.85
CA MET A 171 -11.62 8.62 2.10
C MET A 171 -12.25 7.23 2.09
N PRO A 172 -12.00 6.40 3.10
CA PRO A 172 -12.72 5.14 3.25
C PRO A 172 -14.12 5.40 3.83
N ASN A 173 -15.04 4.47 3.64
CA ASN A 173 -16.36 4.53 4.25
C ASN A 173 -16.35 4.05 5.72
N SER A 174 -15.33 3.30 6.12
CA SER A 174 -15.17 2.73 7.48
C SER A 174 -14.29 3.57 8.40
N GLN A 175 -14.26 3.24 9.68
CA GLN A 175 -13.41 3.88 10.70
C GLN A 175 -11.93 3.56 10.46
N THR A 176 -11.31 4.42 9.68
CA THR A 176 -9.91 4.32 9.28
C THR A 176 -9.21 5.61 9.68
N ASP A 177 -7.98 5.53 10.15
CA ASP A 177 -7.18 6.73 10.39
C ASP A 177 -6.76 7.35 9.06
N HIS A 178 -6.92 8.66 8.91
CA HIS A 178 -6.67 9.37 7.66
C HIS A 178 -5.85 10.63 7.89
N VAL A 179 -4.79 10.81 7.10
CA VAL A 179 -3.97 12.01 7.13
C VAL A 179 -3.76 12.57 5.73
N CYS A 180 -3.79 13.90 5.58
CA CYS A 180 -3.46 14.58 4.33
C CYS A 180 -2.11 15.27 4.44
N VAL A 181 -1.25 15.04 3.45
CA VAL A 181 0.08 15.63 3.35
C VAL A 181 0.11 16.64 2.21
N ALA A 182 0.82 17.76 2.40
CA ALA A 182 1.06 18.76 1.36
C ALA A 182 1.99 18.21 0.27
N ALA A 183 1.40 17.49 -0.68
CA ALA A 183 2.08 16.72 -1.72
C ALA A 183 1.22 16.62 -2.97
N THR A 184 1.83 16.21 -4.08
CA THR A 184 1.16 15.69 -5.27
C THR A 184 1.12 14.17 -5.23
N HIS A 185 0.34 13.53 -6.11
CA HIS A 185 0.11 12.08 -6.15
C HIS A 185 1.39 11.23 -5.97
N ASN A 186 2.38 11.46 -6.82
CA ASN A 186 3.61 10.68 -6.80
C ASN A 186 4.66 11.22 -5.82
N SER A 187 4.62 12.52 -5.47
CA SER A 187 5.61 13.11 -4.57
C SER A 187 5.48 12.60 -3.13
N LEU A 188 4.32 12.04 -2.75
CA LEU A 188 4.13 11.35 -1.47
C LEU A 188 5.23 10.31 -1.20
N LEU A 189 5.59 9.51 -2.22
CA LEU A 189 6.56 8.43 -2.07
C LEU A 189 7.98 8.91 -1.75
N PHE A 190 8.27 10.19 -2.00
CA PHE A 190 9.59 10.78 -1.81
C PHE A 190 9.72 11.62 -0.53
N GLN A 191 8.61 11.89 0.18
CA GLN A 191 8.62 12.71 1.38
C GLN A 191 9.00 11.91 2.63
N GLY A 192 9.83 12.53 3.49
CA GLY A 192 10.20 11.95 4.78
C GLY A 192 9.03 11.85 5.74
N THR A 193 8.17 12.87 5.74
CA THR A 193 6.95 12.93 6.55
C THR A 193 6.01 11.77 6.26
N VAL A 194 5.86 11.36 5.00
CA VAL A 194 5.07 10.18 4.62
C VAL A 194 5.68 8.91 5.21
N ALA A 195 7.00 8.75 5.13
CA ALA A 195 7.65 7.58 5.72
C ALA A 195 7.50 7.55 7.26
N CYS A 196 7.55 8.71 7.93
CA CYS A 196 7.28 8.82 9.36
C CYS A 196 5.82 8.45 9.71
N HIS A 197 4.84 8.88 8.91
CA HIS A 197 3.45 8.48 9.09
C HIS A 197 3.27 6.97 8.89
N VAL A 198 3.88 6.40 7.83
CA VAL A 198 3.84 4.96 7.58
C VAL A 198 4.42 4.21 8.77
N ASP A 199 5.64 4.55 9.23
CA ASP A 199 6.27 3.89 10.39
C ASP A 199 5.40 4.00 11.66
N ALA A 200 4.88 5.18 11.95
CA ALA A 200 4.00 5.39 13.10
C ALA A 200 2.76 4.50 13.03
N PHE A 201 2.11 4.44 11.87
CA PHE A 201 0.92 3.61 11.70
C PHE A 201 1.24 2.12 11.79
N LEU A 202 2.29 1.66 11.13
CA LEU A 202 2.71 0.25 11.18
C LEU A 202 3.05 -0.19 12.61
N SER A 203 3.61 0.71 13.43
CA SER A 203 4.00 0.41 14.80
C SER A 203 2.85 0.49 15.81
N THR A 204 1.87 1.38 15.60
CA THR A 204 0.88 1.74 16.64
C THR A 204 -0.57 1.65 16.20
N GLY A 205 -0.84 1.43 14.91
CA GLY A 205 -2.17 1.49 14.31
C GLY A 205 -2.74 2.91 14.20
N ARG A 206 -1.92 3.96 14.38
CA ARG A 206 -2.36 5.37 14.30
C ARG A 206 -1.29 6.25 13.65
N PHE A 207 -1.73 7.27 12.93
CA PHE A 207 -0.81 8.29 12.42
C PHE A 207 -0.32 9.19 13.55
N ARG A 208 0.90 9.73 13.35
CA ARG A 208 1.45 10.74 14.24
C ARG A 208 0.89 12.10 13.82
N PHE A 209 0.21 12.77 14.71
CA PHE A 209 -0.13 14.19 14.55
C PHE A 209 0.90 14.99 15.36
N ASP A 210 1.82 15.69 14.67
CA ASP A 210 2.67 16.65 15.34
C ASP A 210 1.77 17.79 15.84
N LYS A 211 1.88 18.08 17.15
CA LYS A 211 1.16 19.17 17.81
C LYS A 211 1.81 20.51 17.48
#